data_ac792c16a2e46df054653578df337f20
#
_entry.id   ac792c16a2e46df054653578df337f20
#
_cell.length_a   1.000
_cell.length_b   1.000
_cell.length_c   1.000
_cell.angle_alpha   90.00
_cell.angle_beta   90.00
_cell.angle_gamma   90.00
#
_symmetry.space_group_name_H-M   'P 1'
#
loop_
_entity.id
_entity.type
_entity.pdbx_description
1 polymer ?
#
loop_
_entity_poly.entity_id
_entity_poly.type
_entity_poly.pdbx_seq_one_letter_code
_entity_poly.pdbx_strand_id
1 'polypeptide(L)'
;MVQEVFKYFPNLTEIQREKFTSLYDIYAFWNNKINVISRNDFKNFYVRHVLHSMSIAKFKHFSNDTNIIDVGTGGGFPGIPLAILFPHVNFTLIDSKKKKIFVVNDVIKSLNLKNITTKSIRLEFVKKKYDYLICRSVADTKTLL
;
A
#
# COMPACT_ATOMS: atom_id res chain seq x y z
N MET A 1 1.10 -15.32 8.61
CA MET A 1 1.87 -14.66 9.69
C MET A 1 2.94 -13.77 9.10
N VAL A 2 3.39 -12.78 9.84
CA VAL A 2 4.40 -11.83 9.37
C VAL A 2 5.73 -12.50 8.99
N GLN A 3 6.03 -13.63 9.57
CA GLN A 3 7.22 -14.42 9.24
C GLN A 3 7.32 -14.77 7.75
N GLU A 4 6.18 -14.89 7.06
CA GLU A 4 6.18 -15.12 5.61
C GLU A 4 6.85 -13.95 4.87
N VAL A 5 6.62 -12.72 5.33
CA VAL A 5 7.27 -11.53 4.77
C VAL A 5 8.78 -11.61 4.98
N PHE A 6 9.23 -11.95 6.18
CA PHE A 6 10.64 -12.01 6.51
C PHE A 6 11.39 -13.14 5.78
N LYS A 7 10.66 -14.22 5.46
CA LYS A 7 11.21 -15.32 4.67
C LYS A 7 11.58 -14.88 3.26
N TYR A 8 10.69 -14.14 2.60
CA TYR A 8 10.92 -13.67 1.22
C TYR A 8 11.71 -12.37 1.13
N PHE A 9 11.77 -11.61 2.22
CA PHE A 9 12.52 -10.35 2.31
C PHE A 9 13.40 -10.37 3.58
N PRO A 10 14.49 -11.15 3.57
CA PRO A 10 15.29 -11.34 4.78
C PRO A 10 16.16 -10.15 5.17
N ASN A 11 16.35 -9.19 4.27
CA ASN A 11 17.24 -8.06 4.47
C ASN A 11 16.55 -6.79 4.98
N LEU A 12 15.33 -6.90 5.47
CA LEU A 12 14.60 -5.77 6.04
C LEU A 12 15.30 -5.26 7.29
N THR A 13 15.29 -3.93 7.48
CA THR A 13 15.77 -3.31 8.71
C THR A 13 14.84 -3.63 9.88
N GLU A 14 15.32 -3.41 11.10
CA GLU A 14 14.50 -3.56 12.31
C GLU A 14 13.24 -2.70 12.25
N ILE A 15 13.38 -1.45 11.82
CA ILE A 15 12.27 -0.52 11.68
C ILE A 15 11.24 -1.03 10.69
N GLN A 16 11.68 -1.54 9.53
CA GLN A 16 10.77 -2.11 8.54
C GLN A 16 10.04 -3.34 9.10
N ARG A 17 10.75 -4.21 9.81
CA ARG A 17 10.15 -5.40 10.43
C ARG A 17 9.06 -5.02 11.44
N GLU A 18 9.32 -4.02 12.27
CA GLU A 18 8.33 -3.52 13.23
C GLU A 18 7.08 -3.01 12.53
N LYS A 19 7.25 -2.23 11.45
CA LYS A 19 6.13 -1.70 10.68
C LYS A 19 5.31 -2.82 10.04
N PHE A 20 5.94 -3.79 9.42
CA PHE A 20 5.22 -4.93 8.84
C PHE A 20 4.49 -5.75 9.90
N THR A 21 5.11 -5.94 11.06
CA THR A 21 4.48 -6.68 12.17
C THR A 21 3.22 -5.97 12.67
N SER A 22 3.24 -4.63 12.73
CA SER A 22 2.11 -3.83 13.23
C SER A 22 0.92 -3.79 12.28
N LEU A 23 1.10 -4.09 11.01
CA LEU A 23 0.04 -3.97 10.01
C LEU A 23 -1.21 -4.78 10.34
N TYR A 24 -1.04 -6.02 10.79
CA TYR A 24 -2.19 -6.90 11.05
C TYR A 24 -3.16 -6.29 12.05
N ASP A 25 -2.67 -5.85 13.20
CA ASP A 25 -3.53 -5.31 14.26
C ASP A 25 -4.20 -4.00 13.83
N ILE A 26 -3.48 -3.15 13.09
CA ILE A 26 -4.05 -1.90 12.60
C ILE A 26 -5.20 -2.18 11.63
N TYR A 27 -5.00 -3.08 10.67
CA TYR A 27 -6.04 -3.44 9.71
C TYR A 27 -7.17 -4.24 10.34
N ALA A 28 -6.89 -5.08 11.34
CA ALA A 28 -7.93 -5.78 12.09
C ALA A 28 -8.87 -4.79 12.79
N PHE A 29 -8.30 -3.76 13.42
CA PHE A 29 -9.07 -2.69 14.05
C PHE A 29 -10.01 -2.01 13.06
N TRP A 30 -9.46 -1.59 11.91
CA TRP A 30 -10.26 -0.87 10.91
C TRP A 30 -11.26 -1.75 10.19
N ASN A 31 -10.90 -3.00 9.93
CA ASN A 31 -11.78 -3.91 9.20
C ASN A 31 -13.05 -4.28 9.99
N ASN A 32 -13.01 -4.16 11.31
CA ASN A 32 -14.20 -4.29 12.14
C ASN A 32 -15.15 -3.09 12.01
N LYS A 33 -14.66 -1.96 11.57
CA LYS A 33 -15.44 -0.72 11.43
C LYS A 33 -15.82 -0.43 9.99
N ILE A 34 -14.87 -0.59 9.07
CA ILE A 34 -15.02 -0.33 7.65
C ILE A 34 -14.43 -1.52 6.91
N ASN A 35 -15.22 -2.16 6.06
CA ASN A 35 -14.77 -3.34 5.32
C ASN A 35 -13.76 -2.94 4.24
N VAL A 36 -12.49 -2.83 4.59
CA VAL A 36 -11.40 -2.49 3.65
C VAL A 36 -10.77 -3.71 3.00
N ILE A 37 -10.87 -4.87 3.64
CA ILE A 37 -10.38 -6.16 3.16
C ILE A 37 -11.49 -7.18 3.39
N SER A 38 -11.74 -8.07 2.41
CA SER A 38 -12.75 -9.11 2.58
C SER A 38 -12.39 -10.03 3.75
N ARG A 39 -13.40 -10.54 4.45
CA ARG A 39 -13.18 -11.43 5.60
C ARG A 39 -12.44 -12.70 5.21
N ASN A 40 -12.70 -13.23 4.02
CA ASN A 40 -12.02 -14.44 3.51
C ASN A 40 -10.53 -14.17 3.28
N ASP A 41 -10.20 -13.01 2.73
CA ASP A 41 -8.81 -12.64 2.46
C ASP A 41 -8.05 -12.27 3.72
N PHE A 42 -8.74 -11.78 4.75
CA PHE A 42 -8.09 -11.33 5.99
C PHE A 42 -7.42 -12.48 6.74
N LYS A 43 -7.92 -13.69 6.61
CA LYS A 43 -7.30 -14.88 7.20
C LYS A 43 -5.87 -15.09 6.71
N ASN A 44 -5.58 -14.67 5.47
CA ASN A 44 -4.27 -14.79 4.83
C ASN A 44 -3.72 -13.41 4.50
N PHE A 45 -3.87 -12.47 5.44
CA PHE A 45 -3.54 -11.07 5.25
C PHE A 45 -2.12 -10.86 4.71
N TYR A 46 -1.13 -11.46 5.36
CA TYR A 46 0.26 -11.25 4.95
C TYR A 46 0.59 -11.84 3.58
N VAL A 47 0.02 -12.98 3.24
CA VAL A 47 0.27 -13.60 1.94
C VAL A 47 -0.51 -12.88 0.84
N ARG A 48 -1.80 -12.67 1.03
CA ARG A 48 -2.68 -12.17 -0.02
C ARG A 48 -2.60 -10.67 -0.25
N HIS A 49 -2.29 -9.90 0.79
CA HIS A 49 -2.25 -8.44 0.68
C HIS A 49 -0.83 -7.89 0.79
N VAL A 50 -0.09 -8.27 1.81
CA VAL A 50 1.25 -7.70 2.04
C VAL A 50 2.27 -8.25 1.05
N LEU A 51 2.49 -9.56 1.03
CA LEU A 51 3.45 -10.18 0.11
C LEU A 51 3.07 -9.99 -1.35
N HIS A 52 1.79 -10.10 -1.67
CA HIS A 52 1.33 -9.83 -3.03
C HIS A 52 1.69 -8.42 -3.47
N SER A 53 1.50 -7.45 -2.59
CA SER A 53 1.88 -6.05 -2.85
C SER A 53 3.39 -5.89 -3.05
N MET A 54 4.19 -6.62 -2.28
CA MET A 54 5.65 -6.53 -2.32
C MET A 54 6.27 -7.28 -3.50
N SER A 55 5.49 -8.10 -4.21
CA SER A 55 6.02 -8.95 -5.29
C SER A 55 6.70 -8.14 -6.39
N ILE A 56 6.24 -6.93 -6.66
CA ILE A 56 6.85 -6.05 -7.67
C ILE A 56 8.32 -5.77 -7.37
N ALA A 57 8.71 -5.77 -6.09
CA ALA A 57 10.08 -5.51 -5.68
C ALA A 57 11.06 -6.61 -6.08
N LYS A 58 10.57 -7.79 -6.43
CA LYS A 58 11.41 -8.88 -6.94
C LYS A 58 11.83 -8.65 -8.40
N PHE A 59 11.14 -7.79 -9.11
CA PHE A 59 11.38 -7.51 -10.52
C PHE A 59 11.84 -6.09 -10.80
N LYS A 60 11.62 -5.16 -9.86
CA LYS A 60 11.90 -3.75 -10.08
C LYS A 60 12.48 -3.11 -8.82
N HIS A 61 13.59 -2.41 -8.99
CA HIS A 61 14.14 -1.50 -7.99
C HIS A 61 13.85 -0.06 -8.41
N PHE A 62 13.45 0.77 -7.46
CA PHE A 62 13.19 2.17 -7.72
C PHE A 62 14.32 3.02 -7.15
N SER A 63 14.82 3.96 -7.94
CA SER A 63 15.83 4.90 -7.48
C SER A 63 15.24 5.87 -6.45
N ASN A 64 16.11 6.47 -5.64
CA ASN A 64 15.69 7.45 -4.66
C ASN A 64 14.94 8.60 -5.34
N ASP A 65 13.93 9.14 -4.63
CA ASP A 65 13.10 10.26 -5.09
C ASP A 65 12.20 9.94 -6.30
N THR A 66 12.09 8.68 -6.69
CA THR A 66 11.09 8.24 -7.68
C THR A 66 9.70 8.56 -7.16
N ASN A 67 8.82 9.07 -8.02
CA ASN A 67 7.43 9.40 -7.68
C ASN A 67 6.49 8.36 -8.27
N ILE A 68 5.76 7.66 -7.40
CA ILE A 68 4.84 6.59 -7.79
C ILE A 68 3.43 6.94 -7.33
N ILE A 69 2.46 6.75 -8.22
CA ILE A 69 1.05 6.89 -7.88
C ILE A 69 0.39 5.50 -7.82
N ASP A 70 -0.33 5.24 -6.74
CA ASP A 70 -1.14 4.03 -6.55
C ASP A 70 -2.60 4.39 -6.77
N VAL A 71 -3.17 3.92 -7.87
CA VAL A 71 -4.52 4.27 -8.31
C VAL A 71 -5.52 3.24 -7.80
N GLY A 72 -6.57 3.73 -7.14
CA GLY A 72 -7.58 2.86 -6.53
C GLY A 72 -6.99 2.06 -5.39
N THR A 73 -6.24 2.73 -4.53
CA THR A 73 -5.47 2.09 -3.45
C THR A 73 -6.33 1.27 -2.48
N GLY A 74 -7.63 1.58 -2.38
CA GLY A 74 -8.52 0.90 -1.45
C GLY A 74 -8.04 1.07 -0.01
N GLY A 75 -7.75 -0.03 0.65
CA GLY A 75 -7.21 -0.04 2.00
C GLY A 75 -5.73 0.31 2.11
N GLY A 76 -5.08 0.69 1.00
CA GLY A 76 -3.67 1.06 0.99
C GLY A 76 -2.75 0.04 0.33
N PHE A 77 -3.28 -0.77 -0.59
CA PHE A 77 -2.51 -1.81 -1.27
C PHE A 77 -2.47 -1.57 -2.78
N PRO A 78 -1.31 -1.69 -3.43
CA PRO A 78 -0.02 -2.11 -2.88
C PRO A 78 0.80 -0.99 -2.21
N GLY A 79 0.30 0.23 -2.15
CA GLY A 79 1.07 1.43 -1.78
C GLY A 79 1.73 1.37 -0.40
N ILE A 80 0.99 0.98 0.64
CA ILE A 80 1.55 0.98 2.00
C ILE A 80 2.69 -0.04 2.17
N PRO A 81 2.53 -1.31 1.80
CA PRO A 81 3.67 -2.25 1.86
C PRO A 81 4.88 -1.78 1.07
N LEU A 82 4.67 -1.21 -0.12
CA LEU A 82 5.78 -0.71 -0.94
C LEU A 82 6.45 0.52 -0.32
N ALA A 83 5.68 1.39 0.32
CA ALA A 83 6.25 2.56 0.99
C ALA A 83 7.12 2.16 2.20
N ILE A 84 6.74 1.10 2.91
CA ILE A 84 7.57 0.55 3.98
C ILE A 84 8.88 -0.01 3.40
N LEU A 85 8.77 -0.75 2.29
CA LEU A 85 9.90 -1.41 1.66
C LEU A 85 10.87 -0.43 1.02
N PHE A 86 10.37 0.66 0.43
CA PHE A 86 11.15 1.67 -0.27
C PHE A 86 11.04 3.05 0.41
N PRO A 87 11.71 3.26 1.55
CA PRO A 87 11.54 4.50 2.33
C PRO A 87 12.03 5.76 1.62
N HIS A 88 12.86 5.64 0.57
CA HIS A 88 13.38 6.77 -0.20
C HIS A 88 12.62 7.03 -1.49
N VAL A 89 11.50 6.36 -1.70
CA VAL A 89 10.60 6.52 -2.84
C VAL A 89 9.34 7.24 -2.36
N ASN A 90 8.81 8.16 -3.18
CA ASN A 90 7.62 8.94 -2.83
C ASN A 90 6.38 8.30 -3.43
N PHE A 91 5.41 7.98 -2.58
CA PHE A 91 4.14 7.36 -2.97
C PHE A 91 2.99 8.32 -2.78
N THR A 92 2.10 8.38 -3.77
CA THR A 92 0.81 9.06 -3.66
C THR A 92 -0.28 8.02 -3.87
N LEU A 93 -1.11 7.82 -2.86
CA LEU A 93 -2.20 6.84 -2.88
C LEU A 93 -3.51 7.57 -3.11
N ILE A 94 -4.23 7.19 -4.16
CA ILE A 94 -5.51 7.81 -4.47
C ILE A 94 -6.63 6.77 -4.50
N ASP A 95 -7.81 7.23 -4.11
CA ASP A 95 -9.05 6.47 -4.21
C ASP A 95 -10.21 7.46 -4.27
N SER A 96 -11.25 7.13 -4.99
CA SER A 96 -12.44 7.98 -5.06
C SER A 96 -13.28 7.94 -3.79
N LYS A 97 -13.10 6.92 -2.95
CA LYS A 97 -13.89 6.73 -1.74
C LYS A 97 -13.20 7.33 -0.53
N LYS A 98 -13.79 8.38 0.03
CA LYS A 98 -13.25 9.10 1.19
C LYS A 98 -13.04 8.20 2.41
N LYS A 99 -13.95 7.24 2.63
CA LYS A 99 -13.84 6.30 3.76
C LYS A 99 -12.58 5.45 3.68
N LYS A 100 -12.20 5.03 2.47
CA LYS A 100 -10.96 4.27 2.25
C LYS A 100 -9.73 5.12 2.56
N ILE A 101 -9.70 6.34 2.05
CA ILE A 101 -8.59 7.27 2.29
C ILE A 101 -8.47 7.62 3.78
N PHE A 102 -9.58 7.72 4.49
CA PHE A 102 -9.56 7.95 5.94
C PHE A 102 -8.80 6.84 6.67
N VAL A 103 -9.08 5.58 6.31
CA VAL A 103 -8.37 4.42 6.88
C VAL A 103 -6.89 4.46 6.53
N VAL A 104 -6.57 4.71 5.25
CA VAL A 104 -5.19 4.78 4.78
C VAL A 104 -4.40 5.85 5.55
N ASN A 105 -4.99 7.02 5.76
CA ASN A 105 -4.35 8.10 6.52
C ASN A 105 -4.03 7.69 7.96
N ASP A 106 -4.91 6.95 8.61
CA ASP A 106 -4.67 6.46 9.97
C ASP A 106 -3.55 5.42 10.00
N VAL A 107 -3.51 4.53 9.02
CA VAL A 107 -2.43 3.55 8.90
C VAL A 107 -1.09 4.24 8.73
N ILE A 108 -1.01 5.24 7.85
CA ILE A 108 0.19 6.04 7.60
C ILE A 108 0.66 6.69 8.90
N LYS A 109 -0.26 7.31 9.62
CA LYS A 109 0.05 7.98 10.89
C LYS A 109 0.51 6.99 11.94
N SER A 110 -0.18 5.87 12.08
CA SER A 110 0.15 4.84 13.07
C SER A 110 1.54 4.24 12.85
N LEU A 111 1.94 4.11 11.58
CA LEU A 111 3.26 3.57 11.20
C LEU A 111 4.33 4.65 11.05
N ASN A 112 3.97 5.91 11.22
CA ASN A 112 4.89 7.04 11.05
C ASN A 112 5.61 7.02 9.69
N LEU A 113 4.86 6.77 8.62
CA LEU A 113 5.40 6.77 7.27
C LEU A 113 5.53 8.21 6.75
N LYS A 114 6.72 8.57 6.26
CA LYS A 114 7.03 9.93 5.82
C LYS A 114 7.03 10.12 4.30
N ASN A 115 7.05 9.03 3.55
CA ASN A 115 7.21 9.03 2.09
C ASN A 115 5.91 8.77 1.34
N ILE A 116 4.78 9.07 1.96
CA ILE A 116 3.47 8.71 1.40
C ILE A 116 2.47 9.84 1.65
N THR A 117 1.72 10.19 0.62
CA THR A 117 0.62 11.14 0.69
C THR A 117 -0.63 10.50 0.09
N THR A 118 -1.79 11.05 0.42
CA THR A 118 -3.07 10.51 -0.06
C THR A 118 -3.93 11.61 -0.66
N LYS A 119 -4.81 11.21 -1.58
CA LYS A 119 -5.85 12.11 -2.12
C LYS A 119 -7.10 11.29 -2.40
N SER A 120 -8.26 11.84 -2.01
CA SER A 120 -9.56 11.29 -2.39
C SER A 120 -9.95 11.90 -3.74
N ILE A 121 -9.52 11.26 -4.82
CA ILE A 121 -9.68 11.79 -6.18
C ILE A 121 -9.68 10.63 -7.19
N ARG A 122 -10.29 10.84 -8.34
CA ARG A 122 -10.21 9.91 -9.47
C ARG A 122 -9.00 10.24 -10.34
N LEU A 123 -8.46 9.22 -11.00
CA LEU A 123 -7.27 9.35 -11.83
C LEU A 123 -7.40 10.43 -12.90
N GLU A 124 -8.57 10.54 -13.56
CA GLU A 124 -8.79 11.52 -14.62
C GLU A 124 -8.64 12.98 -14.16
N PHE A 125 -8.68 13.24 -12.86
CA PHE A 125 -8.53 14.58 -12.31
C PHE A 125 -7.12 14.83 -11.77
N VAL A 126 -6.21 13.86 -11.84
CA VAL A 126 -4.84 14.02 -11.40
C VAL A 126 -4.05 14.79 -12.46
N LYS A 127 -3.45 15.90 -12.06
CA LYS A 127 -2.69 16.79 -12.97
C LYS A 127 -1.19 16.60 -12.87
N LYS A 128 -0.68 16.16 -11.72
CA LYS A 128 0.74 15.95 -11.50
C LYS A 128 1.21 14.71 -12.27
N LYS A 129 2.43 14.78 -12.79
CA LYS A 129 3.07 13.64 -13.46
C LYS A 129 3.82 12.78 -12.45
N TYR A 130 3.84 11.48 -12.71
CA TYR A 130 4.53 10.48 -11.89
C TYR A 130 5.43 9.63 -12.76
N ASP A 131 6.46 9.05 -12.14
CA ASP A 131 7.39 8.16 -12.85
C ASP A 131 6.75 6.80 -13.15
N TYR A 132 5.94 6.31 -12.21
CA TYR A 132 5.24 5.02 -12.35
C TYR A 132 3.81 5.14 -11.84
N LEU A 133 2.94 4.37 -12.46
CA LEU A 133 1.58 4.12 -11.98
C LEU A 133 1.49 2.66 -11.58
N ILE A 134 1.01 2.40 -10.39
CA ILE A 134 0.73 1.05 -9.91
C ILE A 134 -0.75 0.95 -9.55
N CYS A 135 -1.29 -0.25 -9.62
CA CYS A 135 -2.66 -0.51 -9.21
C CYS A 135 -2.86 -2.01 -8.99
N ARG A 136 -3.93 -2.35 -8.30
CA ARG A 136 -4.30 -3.74 -8.03
C ARG A 136 -5.81 -3.86 -8.09
N SER A 137 -6.33 -4.63 -9.07
CA SER A 137 -7.75 -4.96 -9.22
C SER A 137 -8.69 -3.75 -9.20
N VAL A 138 -8.32 -2.67 -9.90
CA VAL A 138 -9.08 -1.42 -9.91
C VAL A 138 -10.09 -1.39 -11.06
N ALA A 139 -9.60 -1.62 -12.29
CA ALA A 139 -10.37 -1.52 -13.52
C ALA A 139 -9.64 -2.26 -14.63
N ASP A 140 -10.29 -2.42 -15.78
CA ASP A 140 -9.60 -2.98 -16.92
C ASP A 140 -8.57 -2.00 -17.49
N THR A 141 -7.69 -2.50 -18.34
CA THR A 141 -6.62 -1.72 -18.93
C THR A 141 -7.11 -0.54 -19.74
N LYS A 142 -8.26 -0.70 -20.41
CA LYS A 142 -8.86 0.38 -21.20
C LYS A 142 -9.29 1.56 -20.35
N THR A 143 -9.81 1.27 -19.15
CA THR A 143 -10.24 2.32 -18.22
C THR A 143 -9.04 3.08 -17.65
N LEU A 144 -7.92 2.40 -17.44
CA LEU A 144 -6.72 3.00 -16.87
C LEU A 144 -5.90 3.77 -17.91
N LEU A 145 -5.96 3.39 -19.15
CA LEU A 145 -5.26 4.04 -20.24
C LEU A 145 -6.15 5.08 -20.92
#